data_da13741aeeeab802eb33688f888c39dd
#
_entry.id   da13741aeeeab802eb33688f888c39dd
#
_cell.length_a   1.000
_cell.length_b   1.000
_cell.length_c   1.000
_cell.angle_alpha   90.00
_cell.angle_beta   90.00
_cell.angle_gamma   90.00
#
_symmetry.space_group_name_H-M   'P 1'
#
loop_
_entity.id
_entity.type
_entity.pdbx_description
1 polymer ?
#
loop_
_entity_poly.entity_id
_entity_poly.type
_entity_poly.pdbx_seq_one_letter_code
_entity_poly.pdbx_strand_id
1 'polypeptide(L)'
;MADITVAKTAGFCFGVNRAIEIVNRLLDQGKRVYTLGPIIHNPQMVAALEQRGVTIVSQPGQVQPGGILVIRSHGVSLDILREIERLGIEYADATCPFVGKIHQIVFSASEKGVPVLIAGDPDHPEVRGIRGHCQGESYVFRNQNELKNLIKDFPNLESKELFVVAQTTFSVSEWENCLKILKRVYTNAAIFDT
;
A
#
# COMPACT_ATOMS: atom_id res chain seq x y z
N MET A 1 -36.93 -13.42 -17.22
CA MET A 1 -35.49 -13.08 -17.22
C MET A 1 -35.29 -11.98 -16.16
N ALA A 2 -34.30 -12.08 -15.33
CA ALA A 2 -34.02 -11.01 -14.35
C ALA A 2 -33.40 -9.80 -15.08
N ASP A 3 -33.96 -8.61 -14.86
CA ASP A 3 -33.34 -7.37 -15.37
C ASP A 3 -32.05 -7.05 -14.59
N ILE A 4 -30.94 -7.02 -15.29
CA ILE A 4 -29.65 -6.67 -14.71
C ILE A 4 -29.36 -5.20 -14.99
N THR A 5 -29.26 -4.39 -13.94
CA THR A 5 -28.85 -2.99 -14.04
C THR A 5 -27.42 -2.82 -13.55
N VAL A 6 -26.54 -2.32 -14.42
CA VAL A 6 -25.15 -2.01 -14.07
C VAL A 6 -25.08 -0.58 -13.54
N ALA A 7 -24.49 -0.40 -12.35
CA ALA A 7 -24.28 0.93 -11.79
C ALA A 7 -23.38 1.78 -12.70
N LYS A 8 -23.68 3.09 -12.83
CA LYS A 8 -22.88 4.01 -13.65
C LYS A 8 -21.42 4.12 -13.19
N THR A 9 -21.17 3.85 -11.92
CA THR A 9 -19.85 3.88 -11.27
C THR A 9 -19.22 2.50 -11.14
N ALA A 10 -19.80 1.47 -11.79
CA ALA A 10 -19.23 0.12 -11.78
C ALA A 10 -17.88 0.13 -12.52
N GLY A 11 -16.86 -0.46 -11.89
CA GLY A 11 -15.52 -0.53 -12.45
C GLY A 11 -14.44 -0.51 -11.37
N PHE A 12 -13.22 -0.35 -11.80
CA PHE A 12 -12.08 -0.20 -10.89
C PHE A 12 -12.05 1.21 -10.28
N CYS A 13 -11.51 1.32 -9.07
CA CYS A 13 -11.26 2.62 -8.45
C CYS A 13 -10.17 3.40 -9.22
N PHE A 14 -10.07 4.70 -8.94
CA PHE A 14 -9.11 5.60 -9.58
C PHE A 14 -7.66 5.06 -9.55
N GLY A 15 -7.19 4.57 -8.39
CA GLY A 15 -5.82 4.07 -8.25
C GLY A 15 -5.54 2.84 -9.11
N VAL A 16 -6.50 1.92 -9.21
CA VAL A 16 -6.41 0.72 -10.05
C VAL A 16 -6.45 1.09 -11.54
N ASN A 17 -7.37 1.97 -11.96
CA ASN A 17 -7.43 2.43 -13.36
C ASN A 17 -6.11 3.09 -13.77
N ARG A 18 -5.58 4.00 -12.95
CA ARG A 18 -4.29 4.64 -13.20
C ARG A 18 -3.15 3.64 -13.38
N ALA A 19 -3.09 2.59 -12.55
CA ALA A 19 -2.05 1.57 -12.67
C ALA A 19 -2.15 0.79 -13.98
N ILE A 20 -3.36 0.40 -14.39
CA ILE A 20 -3.63 -0.28 -15.66
C ILE A 20 -3.28 0.62 -16.85
N GLU A 21 -3.64 1.90 -16.81
CA GLU A 21 -3.34 2.87 -17.86
C GLU A 21 -1.84 3.07 -18.05
N ILE A 22 -1.06 3.12 -16.95
CA ILE A 22 0.41 3.20 -17.03
C ILE A 22 0.98 1.99 -17.76
N VAL A 23 0.56 0.78 -17.39
CA VAL A 23 1.01 -0.47 -18.04
C VAL A 23 0.64 -0.47 -19.52
N ASN A 24 -0.62 -0.17 -19.85
CA ASN A 24 -1.10 -0.15 -21.22
C ASN A 24 -0.31 0.84 -22.09
N ARG A 25 -0.11 2.07 -21.61
CA ARG A 25 0.68 3.08 -22.31
C ARG A 25 2.11 2.62 -22.60
N LEU A 26 2.76 1.96 -21.66
CA LEU A 26 4.11 1.44 -21.86
C LEU A 26 4.13 0.30 -22.89
N LEU A 27 3.15 -0.60 -22.86
CA LEU A 27 3.00 -1.65 -23.88
C LEU A 27 2.74 -1.06 -25.27
N ASP A 28 1.88 -0.05 -25.39
CA ASP A 28 1.55 0.60 -26.66
C ASP A 28 2.76 1.35 -27.25
N GLN A 29 3.73 1.75 -26.40
CA GLN A 29 5.02 2.30 -26.79
C GLN A 29 6.04 1.23 -27.19
N GLY A 30 5.66 -0.04 -27.20
CA GLY A 30 6.54 -1.17 -27.54
C GLY A 30 7.59 -1.48 -26.44
N LYS A 31 7.38 -1.00 -25.22
CA LYS A 31 8.30 -1.27 -24.12
C LYS A 31 8.13 -2.69 -23.57
N ARG A 32 9.22 -3.28 -23.10
CA ARG A 32 9.21 -4.54 -22.36
C ARG A 32 8.83 -4.25 -20.93
N VAL A 33 7.60 -4.60 -20.52
CA VAL A 33 7.01 -4.23 -19.23
C VAL A 33 7.09 -5.38 -18.24
N TYR A 34 7.62 -5.08 -17.06
CA TYR A 34 7.63 -5.95 -15.89
C TYR A 34 6.79 -5.34 -14.79
N THR A 35 6.12 -6.16 -13.97
CA THR A 35 5.46 -5.70 -12.76
C THR A 35 5.99 -6.44 -11.54
N LEU A 36 6.21 -5.72 -10.44
CA LEU A 36 6.68 -6.31 -9.19
C LEU A 36 5.50 -6.91 -8.42
N GLY A 37 5.25 -8.20 -8.66
CA GLY A 37 4.01 -8.89 -8.30
C GLY A 37 2.84 -8.46 -9.19
N PRO A 38 1.64 -9.03 -8.97
CA PRO A 38 0.44 -8.66 -9.71
C PRO A 38 0.15 -7.16 -9.55
N ILE A 39 -0.14 -6.47 -10.65
CA ILE A 39 -0.37 -5.01 -10.65
C ILE A 39 -1.58 -4.63 -9.79
N ILE A 40 -2.58 -5.51 -9.75
CA ILE A 40 -3.82 -5.40 -8.98
C ILE A 40 -4.31 -6.79 -8.53
N HIS A 41 -5.24 -6.84 -7.57
CA HIS A 41 -5.89 -8.09 -7.13
C HIS A 41 -7.08 -8.48 -8.03
N ASN A 42 -6.86 -8.66 -9.34
CA ASN A 42 -7.86 -9.15 -10.28
C ASN A 42 -7.21 -10.13 -11.27
N PRO A 43 -7.40 -11.46 -11.08
CA PRO A 43 -6.74 -12.47 -11.90
C PRO A 43 -7.04 -12.36 -13.40
N GLN A 44 -8.27 -11.98 -13.78
CA GLN A 44 -8.67 -11.85 -15.18
C GLN A 44 -7.90 -10.71 -15.86
N MET A 45 -7.80 -9.55 -15.18
CA MET A 45 -7.05 -8.41 -15.70
C MET A 45 -5.55 -8.71 -15.75
N VAL A 46 -5.02 -9.37 -14.72
CA VAL A 46 -3.61 -9.79 -14.70
C VAL A 46 -3.31 -10.70 -15.88
N ALA A 47 -4.12 -11.75 -16.11
CA ALA A 47 -3.96 -12.64 -17.26
C ALA A 47 -4.06 -11.92 -18.61
N ALA A 48 -4.97 -10.94 -18.75
CA ALA A 48 -5.07 -10.13 -19.96
C ALA A 48 -3.81 -9.29 -20.23
N LEU A 49 -3.18 -8.74 -19.18
CA LEU A 49 -1.94 -8.00 -19.31
C LEU A 49 -0.75 -8.92 -19.65
N GLU A 50 -0.68 -10.12 -19.06
CA GLU A 50 0.33 -11.13 -19.40
C GLU A 50 0.21 -11.56 -20.87
N GLN A 51 -1.01 -11.76 -21.39
CA GLN A 51 -1.24 -12.04 -22.81
C GLN A 51 -0.77 -10.90 -23.73
N ARG A 52 -0.76 -9.66 -23.24
CA ARG A 52 -0.20 -8.49 -23.92
C ARG A 52 1.32 -8.36 -23.78
N GLY A 53 1.98 -9.26 -23.05
CA GLY A 53 3.44 -9.28 -22.90
C GLY A 53 3.98 -8.72 -21.60
N VAL A 54 3.13 -8.46 -20.59
CA VAL A 54 3.62 -8.11 -19.24
C VAL A 54 4.23 -9.33 -18.58
N THR A 55 5.39 -9.17 -17.98
CA THR A 55 6.05 -10.20 -17.18
C THR A 55 5.97 -9.85 -15.70
N ILE A 56 5.41 -10.76 -14.89
CA ILE A 56 5.36 -10.59 -13.44
C ILE A 56 6.66 -11.12 -12.84
N VAL A 57 7.31 -10.30 -12.01
CA VAL A 57 8.53 -10.66 -11.28
C VAL A 57 8.30 -10.54 -9.77
N SER A 58 9.05 -11.30 -8.99
CA SER A 58 8.98 -11.28 -7.52
C SER A 58 10.00 -10.35 -6.87
N GLN A 59 11.05 -9.99 -7.63
CA GLN A 59 12.14 -9.11 -7.16
C GLN A 59 12.74 -8.31 -8.32
N PRO A 60 13.27 -7.10 -8.04
CA PRO A 60 13.79 -6.20 -9.09
C PRO A 60 14.87 -6.83 -9.98
N GLY A 61 15.77 -7.63 -9.40
CA GLY A 61 16.87 -8.27 -10.15
C GLY A 61 16.45 -9.23 -11.26
N GLN A 62 15.17 -9.56 -11.37
CA GLN A 62 14.65 -10.39 -12.47
C GLN A 62 14.29 -9.60 -13.74
N VAL A 63 14.34 -8.27 -13.67
CA VAL A 63 14.09 -7.40 -14.82
C VAL A 63 15.26 -7.51 -15.80
N GLN A 64 14.97 -7.88 -17.05
CA GLN A 64 15.99 -7.99 -18.09
C GLN A 64 16.44 -6.61 -18.59
N PRO A 65 17.66 -6.45 -19.06
CA PRO A 65 18.17 -5.19 -19.59
C PRO A 65 17.22 -4.56 -20.64
N GLY A 66 16.96 -3.26 -20.51
CA GLY A 66 16.03 -2.52 -21.37
C GLY A 66 14.55 -2.75 -21.05
N GLY A 67 14.23 -3.46 -19.98
CA GLY A 67 12.88 -3.58 -19.46
C GLY A 67 12.53 -2.43 -18.51
N ILE A 68 11.25 -2.11 -18.41
CA ILE A 68 10.71 -1.13 -17.46
C ILE A 68 9.93 -1.86 -16.37
N LEU A 69 10.27 -1.60 -15.12
CA LEU A 69 9.56 -2.14 -13.96
C LEU A 69 8.42 -1.22 -13.55
N VAL A 70 7.19 -1.72 -13.50
CA VAL A 70 6.05 -0.97 -12.97
C VAL A 70 5.82 -1.36 -11.51
N ILE A 71 5.91 -0.37 -10.62
CA ILE A 71 5.53 -0.53 -9.21
C ILE A 71 4.00 -0.56 -9.14
N ARG A 72 3.46 -1.59 -8.50
CA ARG A 72 2.00 -1.81 -8.38
C ARG A 72 1.30 -0.72 -7.55
N SER A 73 -0.04 -0.69 -7.64
CA SER A 73 -0.89 0.30 -6.94
C SER A 73 -0.72 0.32 -5.41
N HIS A 74 -0.29 -0.78 -4.81
CA HIS A 74 -0.03 -0.91 -3.36
C HIS A 74 1.28 -0.26 -2.89
N GLY A 75 2.11 0.19 -3.83
CA GLY A 75 3.46 0.65 -3.53
C GLY A 75 4.42 -0.46 -3.12
N VAL A 76 5.61 -0.09 -2.75
CA VAL A 76 6.68 -0.96 -2.27
C VAL A 76 7.42 -0.30 -1.09
N SER A 77 8.26 -1.05 -0.39
CA SER A 77 9.11 -0.51 0.68
C SER A 77 10.25 0.35 0.13
N LEU A 78 10.83 1.19 1.00
CA LEU A 78 12.03 1.98 0.67
C LEU A 78 13.20 1.10 0.24
N ASP A 79 13.37 -0.08 0.83
CA ASP A 79 14.45 -0.99 0.47
C ASP A 79 14.32 -1.50 -0.96
N ILE A 80 13.11 -1.80 -1.40
CA ILE A 80 12.84 -2.17 -2.79
C ILE A 80 13.13 -0.99 -3.74
N LEU A 81 12.75 0.23 -3.38
CA LEU A 81 13.08 1.43 -4.18
C LEU A 81 14.59 1.60 -4.31
N ARG A 82 15.32 1.51 -3.20
CA ARG A 82 16.79 1.58 -3.18
C ARG A 82 17.43 0.47 -4.03
N GLU A 83 16.87 -0.73 -4.00
CA GLU A 83 17.34 -1.84 -4.83
C GLU A 83 17.14 -1.56 -6.32
N ILE A 84 15.96 -1.06 -6.72
CA ILE A 84 15.65 -0.67 -8.10
C ILE A 84 16.68 0.39 -8.59
N GLU A 85 16.93 1.41 -7.77
CA GLU A 85 17.90 2.48 -8.06
C GLU A 85 19.32 1.93 -8.16
N ARG A 86 19.75 1.10 -7.20
CA ARG A 86 21.09 0.46 -7.19
C ARG A 86 21.34 -0.40 -8.44
N LEU A 87 20.31 -1.08 -8.94
CA LEU A 87 20.37 -1.92 -10.13
C LEU A 87 20.25 -1.10 -11.43
N GLY A 88 19.99 0.20 -11.36
CA GLY A 88 19.81 1.07 -12.53
C GLY A 88 18.61 0.69 -13.39
N ILE A 89 17.56 0.11 -12.78
CA ILE A 89 16.36 -0.32 -13.51
C ILE A 89 15.47 0.89 -13.76
N GLU A 90 15.10 1.12 -15.03
CA GLU A 90 14.07 2.10 -15.38
C GLU A 90 12.73 1.64 -14.79
N TYR A 91 12.02 2.52 -14.08
CA TYR A 91 10.74 2.16 -13.48
C TYR A 91 9.67 3.24 -13.67
N ALA A 92 8.42 2.79 -13.63
CA ALA A 92 7.25 3.64 -13.57
C ALA A 92 6.48 3.37 -12.27
N ASP A 93 6.24 4.42 -11.49
CA ASP A 93 5.52 4.29 -10.22
C ASP A 93 4.01 4.41 -10.45
N ALA A 94 3.31 3.27 -10.31
CA ALA A 94 1.86 3.19 -10.33
C ALA A 94 1.23 3.16 -8.93
N THR A 95 1.99 3.45 -7.87
CA THR A 95 1.46 3.57 -6.51
C THR A 95 0.25 4.49 -6.47
N CYS A 96 -0.84 4.03 -5.88
CA CYS A 96 -2.03 4.84 -5.69
C CYS A 96 -1.66 6.11 -4.88
N PRO A 97 -2.07 7.32 -5.31
CA PRO A 97 -1.74 8.55 -4.57
C PRO A 97 -2.18 8.55 -3.11
N PHE A 98 -3.28 7.87 -2.77
CA PHE A 98 -3.71 7.69 -1.38
C PHE A 98 -2.70 6.87 -0.58
N VAL A 99 -2.22 5.76 -1.14
CA VAL A 99 -1.16 4.94 -0.54
C VAL A 99 0.15 5.73 -0.43
N GLY A 100 0.53 6.46 -1.47
CA GLY A 100 1.72 7.32 -1.46
C GLY A 100 1.68 8.39 -0.37
N LYS A 101 0.50 8.96 -0.09
CA LYS A 101 0.31 9.88 1.04
C LYS A 101 0.56 9.20 2.39
N ILE A 102 0.09 7.96 2.57
CA ILE A 102 0.35 7.19 3.80
C ILE A 102 1.87 6.94 3.95
N HIS A 103 2.55 6.56 2.88
CA HIS A 103 4.00 6.38 2.89
C HIS A 103 4.74 7.65 3.37
N GLN A 104 4.34 8.83 2.88
CA GLN A 104 4.92 10.12 3.29
C GLN A 104 4.66 10.41 4.77
N ILE A 105 3.44 10.15 5.27
CA ILE A 105 3.09 10.34 6.69
C ILE A 105 3.97 9.45 7.57
N VAL A 106 4.08 8.17 7.24
CA VAL A 106 4.86 7.20 8.00
C VAL A 106 6.36 7.52 7.95
N PHE A 107 6.87 7.93 6.80
CA PHE A 107 8.25 8.37 6.66
C PHE A 107 8.52 9.61 7.53
N SER A 108 7.63 10.59 7.53
CA SER A 108 7.78 11.80 8.36
C SER A 108 7.72 11.51 9.87
N ALA A 109 6.95 10.50 10.28
CA ALA A 109 6.96 10.03 11.67
C ALA A 109 8.34 9.48 12.06
N SER A 110 8.96 8.71 11.16
CA SER A 110 10.29 8.14 11.37
C SER A 110 11.36 9.21 11.53
N GLU A 111 11.31 10.28 10.72
CA GLU A 111 12.25 11.43 10.83
C GLU A 111 12.13 12.14 12.18
N LYS A 112 10.96 12.08 12.81
CA LYS A 112 10.68 12.67 14.13
C LYS A 112 10.93 11.69 15.28
N GLY A 113 11.25 10.43 15.00
CA GLY A 113 11.35 9.37 16.01
C GLY A 113 10.00 9.01 16.65
N VAL A 114 8.87 9.30 15.98
CA VAL A 114 7.52 9.05 16.46
C VAL A 114 7.07 7.65 16.04
N PRO A 115 6.63 6.78 16.98
CA PRO A 115 6.09 5.47 16.65
C PRO A 115 4.81 5.54 15.81
N VAL A 116 4.60 4.52 14.97
CA VAL A 116 3.44 4.45 14.07
C VAL A 116 2.56 3.26 14.41
N LEU A 117 1.26 3.49 14.57
CA LEU A 117 0.23 2.45 14.62
C LEU A 117 -0.42 2.33 13.24
N ILE A 118 -0.53 1.12 12.71
CA ILE A 118 -1.06 0.84 11.38
C ILE A 118 -2.26 -0.09 11.52
N ALA A 119 -3.45 0.40 11.22
CA ALA A 119 -4.65 -0.43 11.10
C ALA A 119 -4.65 -1.14 9.75
N GLY A 120 -4.52 -2.46 9.74
CA GLY A 120 -4.44 -3.23 8.50
C GLY A 120 -4.02 -4.67 8.70
N ASP A 121 -3.95 -5.42 7.60
CA ASP A 121 -3.42 -6.78 7.61
C ASP A 121 -1.90 -6.78 7.38
N PRO A 122 -1.07 -7.25 8.34
CA PRO A 122 0.39 -7.24 8.22
C PRO A 122 0.91 -8.04 7.00
N ASP A 123 0.12 -8.98 6.50
CA ASP A 123 0.48 -9.78 5.33
C ASP A 123 0.09 -9.14 4.00
N HIS A 124 -0.77 -8.12 4.04
CA HIS A 124 -1.19 -7.41 2.85
C HIS A 124 -0.03 -6.60 2.23
N PRO A 125 0.13 -6.61 0.89
CA PRO A 125 1.20 -5.88 0.21
C PRO A 125 1.27 -4.39 0.53
N GLU A 126 0.13 -3.72 0.68
CA GLU A 126 0.05 -2.31 1.04
C GLU A 126 0.63 -2.05 2.43
N VAL A 127 0.25 -2.87 3.42
CA VAL A 127 0.75 -2.73 4.81
C VAL A 127 2.25 -3.03 4.88
N ARG A 128 2.74 -4.00 4.12
CA ARG A 128 4.19 -4.25 3.98
C ARG A 128 4.91 -3.04 3.39
N GLY A 129 4.33 -2.39 2.37
CA GLY A 129 4.82 -1.14 1.81
C GLY A 129 4.87 -0.03 2.85
N ILE A 130 3.75 0.21 3.56
CA ILE A 130 3.64 1.22 4.63
C ILE A 130 4.72 0.99 5.70
N ARG A 131 4.83 -0.24 6.22
CA ARG A 131 5.87 -0.59 7.20
C ARG A 131 7.28 -0.38 6.68
N GLY A 132 7.51 -0.67 5.40
CA GLY A 132 8.80 -0.48 4.76
C GLY A 132 9.20 1.00 4.57
N HIS A 133 8.29 1.94 4.76
CA HIS A 133 8.57 3.37 4.83
C HIS A 133 8.78 3.86 6.28
N CYS A 134 8.49 3.02 7.29
CA CYS A 134 8.76 3.32 8.68
C CYS A 134 10.18 2.87 9.04
N GLN A 135 11.07 3.81 9.32
CA GLN A 135 12.44 3.54 9.77
C GLN A 135 12.56 3.43 11.31
N GLY A 136 11.45 3.59 12.01
CA GLY A 136 11.34 3.53 13.46
C GLY A 136 10.40 2.43 13.95
N GLU A 137 9.86 2.62 15.16
CA GLU A 137 8.90 1.69 15.75
C GLU A 137 7.57 1.72 14.98
N SER A 138 7.08 0.55 14.55
CA SER A 138 5.75 0.42 13.95
C SER A 138 5.03 -0.83 14.44
N TYR A 139 3.73 -0.68 14.68
CA TYR A 139 2.86 -1.71 15.21
C TYR A 139 1.62 -1.84 14.33
N VAL A 140 1.25 -3.07 13.98
CA VAL A 140 0.10 -3.35 13.11
C VAL A 140 -0.98 -4.04 13.92
N PHE A 141 -2.24 -3.70 13.67
CA PHE A 141 -3.40 -4.38 14.24
C PHE A 141 -4.49 -4.53 13.18
N ARG A 142 -5.18 -5.68 13.17
CA ARG A 142 -6.24 -6.00 12.19
C ARG A 142 -7.64 -5.57 12.67
N ASN A 143 -7.83 -5.38 13.98
CA ASN A 143 -9.13 -5.13 14.57
C ASN A 143 -8.99 -4.57 16.00
N GLN A 144 -10.15 -4.19 16.59
CA GLN A 144 -10.19 -3.64 17.95
C GLN A 144 -9.63 -4.59 19.02
N ASN A 145 -9.70 -5.90 18.85
CA ASN A 145 -9.19 -6.84 19.84
C ASN A 145 -7.66 -6.88 19.82
N GLU A 146 -7.06 -6.92 18.62
CA GLU A 146 -5.61 -6.80 18.46
C GLU A 146 -5.10 -5.45 18.96
N LEU A 147 -5.84 -4.35 18.68
CA LEU A 147 -5.51 -3.03 19.25
C LEU A 147 -5.50 -3.05 20.77
N LYS A 148 -6.51 -3.65 21.41
CA LYS A 148 -6.56 -3.78 22.89
C LYS A 148 -5.39 -4.60 23.45
N ASN A 149 -4.98 -5.65 22.76
CA ASN A 149 -3.81 -6.44 23.13
C ASN A 149 -2.53 -5.61 23.00
N LEU A 150 -2.36 -4.89 21.89
CA LEU A 150 -1.23 -4.00 21.66
C LEU A 150 -1.10 -2.94 22.77
N ILE A 151 -2.21 -2.34 23.21
CA ILE A 151 -2.23 -1.39 24.34
C ILE A 151 -1.69 -2.03 25.61
N LYS A 152 -2.08 -3.27 25.90
CA LYS A 152 -1.61 -4.03 27.09
C LYS A 152 -0.13 -4.39 27.00
N ASP A 153 0.31 -4.80 25.81
CA ASP A 153 1.67 -5.27 25.58
C ASP A 153 2.68 -4.12 25.54
N PHE A 154 2.24 -2.90 25.14
CA PHE A 154 3.07 -1.72 25.01
C PHE A 154 2.50 -0.50 25.75
N PRO A 155 2.35 -0.56 27.09
CA PRO A 155 1.74 0.52 27.87
C PRO A 155 2.54 1.83 27.81
N ASN A 156 3.83 1.77 27.52
CA ASN A 156 4.70 2.94 27.36
C ASN A 156 4.33 3.81 26.16
N LEU A 157 3.53 3.31 25.21
CA LEU A 157 3.06 4.10 24.07
C LEU A 157 1.99 5.13 24.48
N GLU A 158 1.28 4.94 25.59
CA GLU A 158 0.24 5.87 26.04
C GLU A 158 0.76 7.29 26.33
N SER A 159 2.01 7.40 26.75
CA SER A 159 2.66 8.70 27.06
C SER A 159 3.41 9.31 25.87
N LYS A 160 3.55 8.58 24.77
CA LYS A 160 4.28 9.05 23.57
C LYS A 160 3.35 9.80 22.61
N GLU A 161 3.93 10.69 21.81
CA GLU A 161 3.32 11.10 20.55
C GLU A 161 3.28 9.88 19.61
N LEU A 162 2.16 9.68 18.91
CA LEU A 162 1.95 8.57 18.00
C LEU A 162 1.35 9.06 16.69
N PHE A 163 1.76 8.45 15.57
CA PHE A 163 1.04 8.58 14.31
C PHE A 163 0.20 7.33 14.08
N VAL A 164 -1.03 7.53 13.66
CA VAL A 164 -1.96 6.43 13.37
C VAL A 164 -2.46 6.55 11.94
N VAL A 165 -2.28 5.50 11.16
CA VAL A 165 -2.73 5.39 9.77
C VAL A 165 -3.53 4.12 9.56
N ALA A 166 -4.32 4.06 8.49
CA ALA A 166 -5.06 2.86 8.11
C ALA A 166 -4.68 2.43 6.69
N GLN A 167 -4.73 1.14 6.44
CA GLN A 167 -4.73 0.57 5.09
C GLN A 167 -5.94 1.11 4.33
N THR A 168 -5.78 1.52 3.07
CA THR A 168 -6.84 2.17 2.27
C THR A 168 -8.10 1.32 2.09
N THR A 169 -7.98 0.00 2.26
CA THR A 169 -9.09 -0.96 2.17
C THR A 169 -9.53 -1.48 3.55
N PHE A 170 -9.11 -0.83 4.64
CA PHE A 170 -9.54 -1.21 5.99
C PHE A 170 -11.04 -1.02 6.15
N SER A 171 -11.71 -1.89 6.93
CA SER A 171 -13.16 -1.79 7.15
C SER A 171 -13.51 -0.50 7.88
N VAL A 172 -14.41 0.32 7.31
CA VAL A 172 -14.87 1.58 7.90
C VAL A 172 -15.47 1.36 9.29
N SER A 173 -16.31 0.34 9.45
CA SER A 173 -16.93 0.03 10.74
C SER A 173 -15.92 -0.39 11.83
N GLU A 174 -14.91 -1.17 11.42
CA GLU A 174 -13.84 -1.57 12.33
C GLU A 174 -12.94 -0.37 12.67
N TRP A 175 -12.66 0.49 11.68
CA TRP A 175 -11.92 1.73 11.90
C TRP A 175 -12.60 2.63 12.93
N GLU A 176 -13.91 2.87 12.79
CA GLU A 176 -14.68 3.66 13.76
C GLU A 176 -14.62 3.10 15.18
N ASN A 177 -14.66 1.76 15.33
CA ASN A 177 -14.52 1.12 16.62
C ASN A 177 -13.11 1.28 17.20
N CYS A 178 -12.08 1.14 16.36
CA CYS A 178 -10.69 1.38 16.75
C CYS A 178 -10.47 2.85 17.14
N LEU A 179 -11.04 3.81 16.39
CA LEU A 179 -10.95 5.25 16.70
C LEU A 179 -11.46 5.61 18.09
N LYS A 180 -12.56 5.00 18.54
CA LYS A 180 -13.09 5.21 19.89
C LYS A 180 -12.09 4.81 20.97
N ILE A 181 -11.36 3.72 20.74
CA ILE A 181 -10.33 3.23 21.66
C ILE A 181 -9.09 4.13 21.59
N LEU A 182 -8.60 4.41 20.39
CA LEU A 182 -7.41 5.23 20.15
C LEU A 182 -7.54 6.62 20.81
N LYS A 183 -8.64 7.32 20.54
CA LYS A 183 -8.88 8.66 21.11
C LYS A 183 -9.01 8.69 22.64
N ARG A 184 -9.41 7.56 23.24
CA ARG A 184 -9.53 7.45 24.71
C ARG A 184 -8.19 7.15 25.36
N VAL A 185 -7.34 6.33 24.72
CA VAL A 185 -6.09 5.85 25.31
C VAL A 185 -4.92 6.75 24.91
N TYR A 186 -4.81 7.10 23.64
CA TYR A 186 -3.69 7.86 23.11
C TYR A 186 -4.08 9.32 22.84
N THR A 187 -4.05 10.14 23.89
CA THR A 187 -4.47 11.57 23.81
C THR A 187 -3.53 12.43 22.95
N ASN A 188 -2.29 11.99 22.75
CA ASN A 188 -1.28 12.67 21.95
C ASN A 188 -1.12 12.05 20.55
N ALA A 189 -2.06 11.22 20.09
CA ALA A 189 -1.98 10.59 18.78
C ALA A 189 -2.45 11.54 17.67
N ALA A 190 -1.63 11.69 16.63
CA ALA A 190 -2.05 12.24 15.34
C ALA A 190 -2.68 11.13 14.50
N ILE A 191 -4.00 11.16 14.35
CA ILE A 191 -4.75 10.15 13.58
C ILE A 191 -5.03 10.72 12.20
N PHE A 192 -4.55 10.03 11.17
CA PHE A 192 -4.74 10.40 9.79
C PHE A 192 -5.86 9.55 9.19
N ASP A 193 -6.90 10.22 8.71
CA ASP A 193 -7.97 9.60 7.95
C ASP A 193 -7.48 9.43 6.50
N THR A 194 -7.21 8.19 6.13
CA THR A 194 -6.49 7.82 4.90
C THR A 194 -7.30 6.92 3.97
#